data_a6d6089ec5f4c420412c3fc06ec53ecc
#
_entry.id   a6d6089ec5f4c420412c3fc06ec53ecc
#
_cell.length_a   1.000
_cell.length_b   1.000
_cell.length_c   1.000
_cell.angle_alpha   90.00
_cell.angle_beta   90.00
_cell.angle_gamma   90.00
#
_symmetry.space_group_name_H-M   'P 1'
#
loop_
_entity.id
_entity.type
_entity.pdbx_description
1 polymer ?
#
loop_
_entity_poly.entity_id
_entity_poly.type
_entity_poly.pdbx_seq_one_letter_code
_entity_poly.pdbx_strand_id
1 'polypeptide(L)'
;MVLNVIVVDDSAMMRLVIGRALRIAGLPIGRIDEAGDGAAALAVLRARPVDLAIIDINMPVMNGLELIEAIGHDEQLAAIPIVVVSTEASKSQLTSMRDAGIRFVRKPFDPEGLLEAIVGALGGAP
;
A
#
# COMPACT_ATOMS: atom_id res chain seq x y z
N MET A 1 13.08 -5.19 -14.73
CA MET A 1 11.75 -4.92 -14.20
C MET A 1 11.81 -3.79 -13.18
N VAL A 2 10.92 -2.83 -13.28
CA VAL A 2 10.89 -1.67 -12.39
C VAL A 2 9.54 -1.62 -11.72
N LEU A 3 9.51 -1.35 -10.41
CA LEU A 3 8.28 -1.23 -9.64
C LEU A 3 7.91 0.24 -9.46
N ASN A 4 6.74 0.62 -9.94
CA ASN A 4 6.14 1.90 -9.65
C ASN A 4 5.20 1.72 -8.47
N VAL A 5 5.41 2.50 -7.41
CA VAL A 5 4.74 2.32 -6.13
C VAL A 5 3.96 3.59 -5.79
N ILE A 6 2.77 3.42 -5.21
CA ILE A 6 2.08 4.54 -4.56
C ILE A 6 2.11 4.33 -3.06
N VAL A 7 2.42 5.37 -2.32
CA VAL A 7 2.39 5.39 -0.85
C VAL A 7 1.26 6.32 -0.42
N VAL A 8 0.26 5.77 0.24
CA VAL A 8 -0.95 6.48 0.65
C VAL A 8 -1.01 6.55 2.18
N ASP A 9 -0.80 7.73 2.72
CA ASP A 9 -0.79 7.98 4.16
C ASP A 9 -0.98 9.49 4.36
N ASP A 10 -1.78 9.89 5.32
CA ASP A 10 -2.02 11.32 5.57
C ASP A 10 -0.81 12.03 6.22
N SER A 11 0.16 11.28 6.70
CA SER A 11 1.41 11.82 7.26
C SER A 11 2.49 11.90 6.18
N ALA A 12 2.89 13.12 5.83
CA ALA A 12 3.99 13.33 4.88
C ALA A 12 5.29 12.71 5.39
N MET A 13 5.52 12.75 6.70
CA MET A 13 6.70 12.14 7.32
C MET A 13 6.67 10.62 7.13
N MET A 14 5.52 9.99 7.32
CA MET A 14 5.40 8.55 7.15
C MET A 14 5.60 8.15 5.68
N ARG A 15 5.07 8.93 4.75
CA ARG A 15 5.32 8.67 3.32
C ARG A 15 6.81 8.70 2.99
N LEU A 16 7.53 9.65 3.58
CA LEU A 16 8.98 9.76 3.42
C LEU A 16 9.70 8.53 4.01
N VAL A 17 9.32 8.12 5.22
CA VAL A 17 9.91 6.96 5.89
C VAL A 17 9.71 5.68 5.08
N ILE A 18 8.50 5.47 4.61
CA ILE A 18 8.18 4.29 3.77
C ILE A 18 8.98 4.34 2.47
N GLY A 19 9.02 5.49 1.81
CA GLY A 19 9.77 5.64 0.57
C GLY A 19 11.25 5.33 0.72
N ARG A 20 11.85 5.78 1.81
CA ARG A 20 13.25 5.47 2.12
C ARG A 20 13.46 3.98 2.38
N ALA A 21 12.55 3.36 3.12
CA ALA A 21 12.63 1.93 3.42
C ALA A 21 12.60 1.10 2.13
N LEU A 22 11.74 1.48 1.19
CA LEU A 22 11.64 0.80 -0.11
C LEU A 22 12.97 0.86 -0.88
N ARG A 23 13.59 2.02 -0.91
CA ARG A 23 14.84 2.20 -1.66
C ARG A 23 16.01 1.48 -1.00
N ILE A 24 16.08 1.52 0.33
CA ILE A 24 17.13 0.86 1.12
C ILE A 24 17.00 -0.67 1.00
N ALA A 25 15.78 -1.18 0.87
CA ALA A 25 15.54 -2.62 0.76
C ALA A 25 16.12 -3.24 -0.52
N GLY A 26 16.55 -2.43 -1.48
CA GLY A 26 17.14 -2.93 -2.71
C GLY A 26 16.14 -3.39 -3.75
N LEU A 27 14.86 -3.06 -3.59
CA LEU A 27 13.85 -3.33 -4.60
C LEU A 27 14.09 -2.46 -5.83
N PRO A 28 13.74 -2.94 -7.03
CA PRO A 28 13.93 -2.18 -8.26
C PRO A 28 12.86 -1.10 -8.41
N ILE A 29 12.92 -0.08 -7.56
CA ILE A 29 11.93 1.00 -7.53
C ILE A 29 12.16 1.96 -8.69
N GLY A 30 11.10 2.19 -9.46
CA GLY A 30 11.09 3.22 -10.49
C GLY A 30 10.59 4.53 -9.93
N ARG A 31 9.27 4.66 -9.83
CA ARG A 31 8.62 5.89 -9.35
C ARG A 31 7.92 5.61 -8.04
N ILE A 32 7.98 6.57 -7.12
CA ILE A 32 7.17 6.55 -5.91
C ILE A 32 6.21 7.75 -5.99
N ASP A 33 4.93 7.47 -6.17
CA ASP A 33 3.88 8.46 -6.09
C ASP A 33 3.37 8.51 -4.64
N GLU A 34 2.85 9.65 -4.22
CA GLU A 34 2.33 9.85 -2.87
C GLU A 34 0.91 10.41 -2.92
N ALA A 35 0.11 10.03 -1.93
CA ALA A 35 -1.23 10.58 -1.75
C ALA A 35 -1.53 10.68 -0.25
N GLY A 36 -2.25 11.72 0.15
CA GLY A 36 -2.60 11.95 1.55
C GLY A 36 -3.97 11.41 1.95
N ASP A 37 -4.76 10.93 1.01
CA ASP A 37 -6.06 10.32 1.25
C ASP A 37 -6.45 9.42 0.08
N GLY A 38 -7.55 8.68 0.24
CA GLY A 38 -7.99 7.72 -0.76
C GLY A 38 -8.44 8.34 -2.06
N ALA A 39 -9.06 9.51 -2.03
CA ALA A 39 -9.54 10.18 -3.23
C ALA A 39 -8.36 10.63 -4.10
N ALA A 40 -7.34 11.23 -3.50
CA ALA A 40 -6.11 11.61 -4.18
C ALA A 40 -5.41 10.37 -4.75
N ALA A 41 -5.38 9.27 -4.00
CA ALA A 41 -4.79 8.03 -4.45
C ALA A 41 -5.48 7.47 -5.69
N LEU A 42 -6.82 7.45 -5.71
CA LEU A 42 -7.58 6.99 -6.87
C LEU A 42 -7.26 7.80 -8.11
N ALA A 43 -7.12 9.11 -7.97
CA ALA A 43 -6.77 9.97 -9.11
C ALA A 43 -5.42 9.56 -9.71
N VAL A 44 -4.43 9.30 -8.87
CA VAL A 44 -3.11 8.85 -9.33
C VAL A 44 -3.19 7.46 -9.97
N LEU A 45 -3.89 6.53 -9.32
CA LEU A 45 -4.02 5.16 -9.81
C LEU A 45 -4.67 5.09 -11.19
N ARG A 46 -5.63 5.97 -11.46
CA ARG A 46 -6.31 6.04 -12.76
C ARG A 46 -5.51 6.74 -13.82
N ALA A 47 -4.56 7.58 -13.44
CA ALA A 47 -3.77 8.38 -14.36
C ALA A 47 -2.45 7.75 -14.75
N ARG A 48 -1.89 6.87 -13.91
CA ARG A 48 -0.54 6.36 -14.07
C ARG A 48 -0.47 4.89 -13.68
N PRO A 49 0.38 4.08 -14.37
CA PRO A 49 0.56 2.68 -13.98
C PRO A 49 1.23 2.56 -12.63
N VAL A 50 0.69 1.70 -11.77
CA VAL A 50 1.20 1.42 -10.43
C VAL A 50 1.27 -0.09 -10.26
N ASP A 51 2.39 -0.58 -9.74
CA ASP A 51 2.65 -2.00 -9.55
C ASP A 51 2.43 -2.48 -8.12
N LEU A 52 2.37 -1.54 -7.16
CA LEU A 52 2.22 -1.86 -5.74
C LEU A 52 1.61 -0.64 -5.03
N ALA A 53 0.61 -0.87 -4.21
CA ALA A 53 0.01 0.18 -3.37
C ALA A 53 0.28 -0.12 -1.89
N ILE A 54 0.84 0.86 -1.18
CA ILE A 54 1.06 0.81 0.26
C ILE A 54 0.11 1.82 0.88
N ILE A 55 -0.84 1.34 1.69
CA ILE A 55 -2.00 2.13 2.11
C ILE A 55 -2.16 2.11 3.62
N ASP A 56 -2.31 3.30 4.23
CA ASP A 56 -2.74 3.43 5.63
C ASP A 56 -4.26 3.35 5.70
N ILE A 57 -4.79 2.82 6.80
CA ILE A 57 -6.24 2.73 7.01
C ILE A 57 -6.83 4.08 7.41
N ASN A 58 -6.22 4.77 8.36
CA ASN A 58 -6.80 5.96 8.98
C ASN A 58 -6.38 7.25 8.27
N MET A 59 -7.25 7.73 7.39
CA MET A 59 -7.02 8.95 6.61
C MET A 59 -8.32 9.74 6.48
N PRO A 60 -8.22 11.08 6.29
CA PRO A 60 -9.42 11.90 6.06
C PRO A 60 -9.97 11.70 4.64
N VAL A 61 -11.14 12.23 4.38
CA VAL A 61 -11.85 12.25 3.09
C VAL A 61 -12.27 10.85 2.65
N MET A 62 -11.33 10.00 2.29
CA MET A 62 -11.56 8.59 1.98
C MET A 62 -10.47 7.80 2.70
N ASN A 63 -10.86 6.93 3.62
CA ASN A 63 -9.90 6.12 4.38
C ASN A 63 -9.37 4.95 3.55
N GLY A 64 -8.40 4.22 4.12
CA GLY A 64 -7.74 3.13 3.40
C GLY A 64 -8.65 1.98 3.05
N LEU A 65 -9.62 1.65 3.90
CA LEU A 65 -10.57 0.56 3.62
C LEU A 65 -11.50 0.92 2.48
N GLU A 66 -11.98 2.17 2.46
CA GLU A 66 -12.80 2.67 1.36
C GLU A 66 -12.01 2.69 0.05
N LEU A 67 -10.74 3.06 0.11
CA LEU A 67 -9.85 3.05 -1.05
C LEU A 67 -9.66 1.62 -1.57
N ILE A 68 -9.41 0.67 -0.68
CA ILE A 68 -9.23 -0.74 -1.05
C ILE A 68 -10.49 -1.27 -1.74
N GLU A 69 -11.66 -0.93 -1.21
CA GLU A 69 -12.93 -1.32 -1.82
C GLU A 69 -13.08 -0.72 -3.21
N ALA A 70 -12.76 0.56 -3.38
CA ALA A 70 -12.83 1.22 -4.67
C ALA A 70 -11.87 0.58 -5.69
N ILE A 71 -10.67 0.24 -5.26
CA ILE A 71 -9.69 -0.47 -6.10
C ILE A 71 -10.24 -1.82 -6.54
N GLY A 72 -10.84 -2.56 -5.61
CA GLY A 72 -11.41 -3.88 -5.91
C GLY A 72 -12.57 -3.86 -6.90
N HIS A 73 -13.30 -2.76 -6.96
CA HIS A 73 -14.44 -2.61 -7.88
C HIS A 73 -14.02 -2.03 -9.24
N ASP A 74 -12.79 -1.65 -9.43
CA ASP A 74 -12.28 -1.10 -10.68
C ASP A 74 -11.49 -2.20 -11.41
N GLU A 75 -11.98 -2.65 -12.55
CA GLU A 75 -11.35 -3.74 -13.30
C GLU A 75 -9.91 -3.47 -13.67
N GLN A 76 -9.55 -2.21 -13.90
CA GLN A 76 -8.17 -1.84 -14.26
C GLN A 76 -7.24 -1.82 -13.05
N LEU A 77 -7.79 -1.67 -11.84
CA LEU A 77 -7.01 -1.51 -10.62
C LEU A 77 -7.03 -2.76 -9.73
N ALA A 78 -8.02 -3.63 -9.90
CA ALA A 78 -8.28 -4.74 -8.99
C ALA A 78 -7.12 -5.72 -8.81
N ALA A 79 -6.23 -5.80 -9.79
CA ALA A 79 -5.08 -6.70 -9.73
C ALA A 79 -3.85 -6.10 -9.05
N ILE A 80 -3.89 -4.82 -8.68
CA ILE A 80 -2.74 -4.17 -8.01
C ILE A 80 -2.54 -4.77 -6.63
N PRO A 81 -1.34 -5.31 -6.34
CA PRO A 81 -1.02 -5.80 -5.01
C PRO A 81 -1.08 -4.69 -3.97
N ILE A 82 -1.63 -5.01 -2.79
CA ILE A 82 -1.83 -4.02 -1.71
C ILE A 82 -1.15 -4.51 -0.44
N VAL A 83 -0.41 -3.60 0.19
CA VAL A 83 0.13 -3.76 1.54
C VAL A 83 -0.45 -2.64 2.39
N VAL A 84 -1.08 -3.00 3.51
CA VAL A 84 -1.60 -2.02 4.46
C VAL A 84 -0.57 -1.81 5.57
N VAL A 85 -0.24 -0.55 5.84
CA VAL A 85 0.67 -0.16 6.93
C VAL A 85 -0.08 0.77 7.86
N SER A 86 -0.44 0.31 9.06
CA SER A 86 -1.28 1.09 9.96
C SER A 86 -0.97 0.80 11.43
N THR A 87 -1.39 1.71 12.33
CA THR A 87 -1.16 1.55 13.76
C THR A 87 -2.06 0.47 14.36
N GLU A 88 -3.28 0.32 13.84
CA GLU A 88 -4.20 -0.68 14.37
C GLU A 88 -5.24 -1.10 13.32
N ALA A 89 -5.75 -2.31 13.52
CA ALA A 89 -6.87 -2.84 12.76
C ALA A 89 -7.63 -3.80 13.66
N SER A 90 -8.96 -3.87 13.49
CA SER A 90 -9.78 -4.83 14.21
C SER A 90 -9.53 -6.25 13.70
N LYS A 91 -9.95 -7.24 14.49
CA LYS A 91 -9.85 -8.64 14.06
C LYS A 91 -10.59 -8.89 12.76
N SER A 92 -11.77 -8.32 12.60
CA SER A 92 -12.57 -8.49 11.38
C SER A 92 -11.89 -7.84 10.17
N GLN A 93 -11.26 -6.68 10.37
CA GLN A 93 -10.50 -6.02 9.30
C GLN A 93 -9.30 -6.86 8.89
N LEU A 94 -8.55 -7.39 9.86
CA LEU A 94 -7.40 -8.26 9.57
C LEU A 94 -7.81 -9.52 8.83
N THR A 95 -8.92 -10.14 9.23
CA THR A 95 -9.44 -11.33 8.55
C THR A 95 -9.83 -11.01 7.10
N SER A 96 -10.57 -9.91 6.91
CA SER A 96 -11.00 -9.51 5.57
C SER A 96 -9.81 -9.22 4.66
N MET A 97 -8.79 -8.55 5.17
CA MET A 97 -7.58 -8.25 4.39
C MET A 97 -6.84 -9.53 4.02
N ARG A 98 -6.67 -10.44 4.98
CA ARG A 98 -6.00 -11.71 4.73
C ARG A 98 -6.74 -12.55 3.69
N ASP A 99 -8.06 -12.61 3.78
CA ASP A 99 -8.89 -13.36 2.83
C ASP A 99 -8.82 -12.78 1.43
N ALA A 100 -8.59 -11.47 1.32
CA ALA A 100 -8.41 -10.78 0.05
C ALA A 100 -6.96 -10.82 -0.48
N GLY A 101 -6.05 -11.47 0.23
CA GLY A 101 -4.64 -11.52 -0.15
C GLY A 101 -3.85 -10.26 0.16
N ILE A 102 -4.39 -9.38 0.99
CA ILE A 102 -3.76 -8.13 1.38
C ILE A 102 -2.89 -8.37 2.61
N ARG A 103 -1.65 -7.90 2.56
CA ARG A 103 -0.72 -8.01 3.68
C ARG A 103 -0.86 -6.82 4.62
N PHE A 104 -0.74 -7.07 5.92
CA PHE A 104 -0.82 -6.03 6.95
C PHE A 104 0.51 -5.91 7.69
N VAL A 105 0.98 -4.67 7.83
CA VAL A 105 2.19 -4.34 8.59
C VAL A 105 1.81 -3.31 9.64
N ARG A 106 2.12 -3.59 10.89
CA ARG A 106 1.78 -2.69 12.01
C ARG A 106 2.86 -1.62 12.19
N LYS A 107 2.41 -0.38 12.39
CA LYS A 107 3.30 0.72 12.78
C LYS A 107 3.55 0.68 14.29
N PRO A 108 4.75 0.97 14.77
CA PRO A 108 5.96 1.18 14.00
C PRO A 108 6.43 -0.15 13.38
N PHE A 109 6.94 -0.08 12.17
CA PHE A 109 7.40 -1.27 11.47
C PHE A 109 8.92 -1.31 11.41
N ASP A 110 9.50 -2.50 11.23
CA ASP A 110 10.90 -2.60 10.84
C ASP A 110 11.00 -2.80 9.32
N PRO A 111 12.13 -2.41 8.71
CA PRO A 111 12.28 -2.52 7.26
C PRO A 111 12.16 -3.95 6.74
N GLU A 112 12.60 -4.95 7.51
CA GLU A 112 12.51 -6.34 7.10
C GLU A 112 11.06 -6.82 7.04
N GLY A 113 10.25 -6.46 8.03
CA GLY A 113 8.83 -6.82 8.05
C GLY A 113 8.08 -6.19 6.88
N LEU A 114 8.40 -4.94 6.56
CA LEU A 114 7.80 -4.27 5.41
C LEU A 114 8.20 -4.98 4.11
N LEU A 115 9.49 -5.30 3.96
CA LEU A 115 9.99 -5.99 2.77
C LEU A 115 9.32 -7.36 2.60
N GLU A 116 9.19 -8.15 3.67
CA GLU A 116 8.52 -9.44 3.61
C GLU A 116 7.07 -9.31 3.13
N ALA A 117 6.35 -8.33 3.64
CA ALA A 117 4.97 -8.09 3.23
C ALA A 117 4.89 -7.72 1.75
N ILE A 118 5.80 -6.88 1.28
CA ILE A 118 5.85 -6.47 -0.13
C ILE A 118 6.15 -7.66 -1.04
N VAL A 119 7.15 -8.45 -0.71
CA VAL A 119 7.51 -9.64 -1.49
C VAL A 119 6.34 -10.61 -1.54
N GLY A 120 5.68 -10.83 -0.39
CA GLY A 120 4.49 -11.69 -0.34
C GLY A 120 3.35 -11.16 -1.19
N ALA A 121 3.10 -9.86 -1.16
CA ALA A 121 2.04 -9.22 -1.96
C ALA A 121 2.31 -9.32 -3.46
N LEU A 122 3.58 -9.21 -3.85
CA LEU A 122 3.98 -9.33 -5.26
C LEU A 122 4.00 -10.78 -5.76
N GLY A 123 3.73 -11.74 -4.87
CA GLY A 123 3.73 -13.16 -5.24
C GLY A 123 5.12 -13.73 -5.53
N GLY A 124 6.16 -13.02 -5.14
CA GLY A 124 7.54 -13.41 -5.40
C GLY A 124 8.15 -14.32 -4.35
N ALA A 125 7.45 -14.61 -3.28
CA ALA A 125 7.95 -15.48 -2.22
C ALA A 125 7.74 -16.94 -2.59
N PRO A 126 8.73 -17.78 -2.43
CA PRO A 126 8.48 -19.21 -2.43
C PRO A 126 7.76 -19.60 -1.15
#